data_e272f28c0bd4886663dd538222ea0e89
#
_entry.id   e272f28c0bd4886663dd538222ea0e89
#
_cell.length_a   1.000
_cell.length_b   1.000
_cell.length_c   1.000
_cell.angle_alpha   90.00
_cell.angle_beta   90.00
_cell.angle_gamma   90.00
#
_symmetry.space_group_name_H-M   'P 1'
#
loop_
_entity.id
_entity.type
_entity.pdbx_description
1 polymer ?
#
loop_
_entity_poly.entity_id
_entity_poly.type
_entity_poly.pdbx_seq_one_letter_code
_entity_poly.pdbx_strand_id
1 'polypeptide(L)'
;MSAFRWMKQLRKNERGNVLVLGAASMPLLIGSAALAIDTIQLSLWKRQLQRAADSGAIAGAHSIHQSASVNDAVTSDLALNNTLPLAAPATIENAPTAGTHAGDARAVRVVLSTQRSLPFMGFFISTPPVISVEATAAVVEDGDFCVISLEEGENVGIEFKGNTNISLGCGMATNSRAANGVSAGGSSTVLATPIAAM
;
A
#
# COMPACT_ATOMS: atom_id res chain seq x y z
N MET A 1 -43.00 -11.97 -54.75
CA MET A 1 -44.12 -11.65 -53.80
C MET A 1 -44.08 -12.41 -52.48
N SER A 2 -43.06 -13.19 -52.15
CA SER A 2 -43.06 -14.05 -50.94
C SER A 2 -42.40 -13.42 -49.69
N ALA A 3 -41.36 -12.56 -49.85
CA ALA A 3 -40.61 -12.00 -48.72
C ALA A 3 -41.44 -11.02 -47.84
N PHE A 4 -42.35 -10.27 -48.46
CA PHE A 4 -43.19 -9.30 -47.74
C PHE A 4 -44.32 -9.95 -46.91
N ARG A 5 -44.77 -11.14 -47.31
CA ARG A 5 -45.72 -11.97 -46.53
C ARG A 5 -45.06 -12.58 -45.33
N TRP A 6 -43.81 -12.98 -45.44
CA TRP A 6 -43.01 -13.61 -44.37
C TRP A 6 -42.70 -12.55 -43.28
N MET A 7 -42.34 -11.35 -43.64
CA MET A 7 -42.14 -10.23 -42.70
C MET A 7 -43.41 -9.83 -41.94
N LYS A 8 -44.60 -9.90 -42.57
CA LYS A 8 -45.88 -9.70 -41.87
C LYS A 8 -46.23 -10.78 -40.87
N GLN A 9 -45.84 -12.03 -41.12
CA GLN A 9 -46.04 -13.15 -40.18
C GLN A 9 -45.10 -13.05 -38.99
N LEU A 10 -43.87 -12.63 -39.18
CA LEU A 10 -42.91 -12.41 -38.08
C LEU A 10 -43.38 -11.28 -37.14
N ARG A 11 -44.01 -10.21 -37.62
CA ARG A 11 -44.58 -9.13 -36.76
C ARG A 11 -45.80 -9.55 -35.93
N LYS A 12 -46.48 -10.66 -36.28
CA LYS A 12 -47.65 -11.20 -35.54
C LYS A 12 -47.32 -12.37 -34.63
N ASN A 13 -46.10 -12.86 -34.68
CA ASN A 13 -45.70 -14.05 -33.90
C ASN A 13 -45.05 -13.61 -32.58
N GLU A 14 -45.83 -13.53 -31.51
CA GLU A 14 -45.37 -13.17 -30.17
C GLU A 14 -44.52 -14.26 -29.51
N ARG A 15 -44.51 -15.48 -30.05
CA ARG A 15 -43.70 -16.60 -29.50
C ARG A 15 -42.20 -16.41 -29.59
N GLY A 16 -41.71 -15.51 -30.45
CA GLY A 16 -40.28 -15.16 -30.55
C GLY A 16 -39.83 -13.99 -29.67
N ASN A 17 -40.75 -13.34 -28.93
CA ASN A 17 -40.46 -12.12 -28.19
C ASN A 17 -39.42 -12.36 -27.07
N VAL A 18 -39.48 -13.50 -26.39
CA VAL A 18 -38.50 -13.87 -25.34
C VAL A 18 -37.08 -14.05 -25.92
N LEU A 19 -36.98 -14.61 -27.12
CA LEU A 19 -35.69 -14.81 -27.80
C LEU A 19 -35.08 -13.47 -28.24
N VAL A 20 -35.91 -12.54 -28.72
CA VAL A 20 -35.48 -11.19 -29.10
C VAL A 20 -35.04 -10.40 -27.86
N LEU A 21 -35.80 -10.47 -26.78
CA LEU A 21 -35.43 -9.83 -25.50
C LEU A 21 -34.14 -10.45 -24.94
N GLY A 22 -34.01 -11.77 -24.98
CA GLY A 22 -32.78 -12.47 -24.56
C GLY A 22 -31.58 -12.04 -25.41
N ALA A 23 -31.72 -12.01 -26.73
CA ALA A 23 -30.65 -11.56 -27.63
C ALA A 23 -30.27 -10.09 -27.44
N ALA A 24 -31.24 -9.21 -27.13
CA ALA A 24 -30.97 -7.81 -26.85
C ALA A 24 -30.34 -7.55 -25.47
N SER A 25 -30.65 -8.40 -24.48
CA SER A 25 -30.06 -8.27 -23.13
C SER A 25 -28.64 -8.86 -23.00
N MET A 26 -28.28 -9.84 -23.82
CA MET A 26 -26.97 -10.48 -23.79
C MET A 26 -25.79 -9.51 -23.93
N PRO A 27 -25.77 -8.58 -24.90
CA PRO A 27 -24.68 -7.60 -25.03
C PRO A 27 -24.51 -6.71 -23.79
N LEU A 28 -25.62 -6.36 -23.13
CA LEU A 28 -25.59 -5.55 -21.90
C LEU A 28 -25.00 -6.33 -20.73
N LEU A 29 -25.37 -7.60 -20.58
CA LEU A 29 -24.81 -8.47 -19.55
C LEU A 29 -23.33 -8.74 -19.77
N ILE A 30 -22.93 -9.04 -21.01
CA ILE A 30 -21.52 -9.25 -21.34
C ILE A 30 -20.72 -7.97 -21.16
N GLY A 31 -21.25 -6.83 -21.60
CA GLY A 31 -20.59 -5.54 -21.45
C GLY A 31 -20.40 -5.12 -19.99
N SER A 32 -21.41 -5.33 -19.14
CA SER A 32 -21.30 -5.04 -17.71
C SER A 32 -20.30 -5.96 -16.99
N ALA A 33 -20.29 -7.25 -17.33
CA ALA A 33 -19.31 -8.20 -16.80
C ALA A 33 -17.88 -7.85 -17.24
N ALA A 34 -17.69 -7.47 -18.50
CA ALA A 34 -16.41 -7.04 -19.04
C ALA A 34 -15.85 -5.81 -18.31
N LEU A 35 -16.69 -4.79 -18.08
CA LEU A 35 -16.31 -3.61 -17.30
C LEU A 35 -15.94 -3.93 -15.85
N ALA A 36 -16.67 -4.86 -15.22
CA ALA A 36 -16.36 -5.30 -13.87
C ALA A 36 -14.97 -5.97 -13.79
N ILE A 37 -14.66 -6.86 -14.75
CA ILE A 37 -13.37 -7.55 -14.83
C ILE A 37 -12.22 -6.55 -15.00
N ASP A 38 -12.35 -5.60 -15.93
CA ASP A 38 -11.32 -4.59 -16.19
C ASP A 38 -11.12 -3.68 -14.97
N THR A 39 -12.19 -3.30 -14.27
CA THR A 39 -12.12 -2.48 -13.07
C THR A 39 -11.40 -3.20 -11.91
N ILE A 40 -11.70 -4.48 -11.72
CA ILE A 40 -11.02 -5.32 -10.72
C ILE A 40 -9.53 -5.42 -11.07
N GLN A 41 -9.20 -5.65 -12.33
CA GLN A 41 -7.82 -5.76 -12.79
C GLN A 41 -7.02 -4.47 -12.55
N LEU A 42 -7.60 -3.30 -12.87
CA LEU A 42 -6.99 -2.00 -12.56
C LEU A 42 -6.76 -1.81 -11.06
N SER A 43 -7.74 -2.18 -10.25
CA SER A 43 -7.63 -2.08 -8.78
C SER A 43 -6.52 -2.98 -8.22
N LEU A 44 -6.40 -4.21 -8.74
CA LEU A 44 -5.35 -5.14 -8.34
C LEU A 44 -3.95 -4.61 -8.72
N TRP A 45 -3.77 -4.10 -9.93
CA TRP A 45 -2.50 -3.51 -10.36
C TRP A 45 -2.14 -2.29 -9.54
N LYS A 46 -3.12 -1.40 -9.27
CA LYS A 46 -2.89 -0.25 -8.40
C LYS A 46 -2.41 -0.65 -7.01
N ARG A 47 -3.06 -1.65 -6.41
CA ARG A 47 -2.66 -2.15 -5.08
C ARG A 47 -1.28 -2.81 -5.08
N GLN A 48 -0.97 -3.58 -6.12
CA GLN A 48 0.35 -4.19 -6.26
C GLN A 48 1.45 -3.13 -6.39
N LEU A 49 1.21 -2.13 -7.26
CA LEU A 49 2.16 -1.05 -7.49
C LEU A 49 2.33 -0.19 -6.23
N GLN A 50 1.22 0.07 -5.49
CA GLN A 50 1.27 0.81 -4.22
C GLN A 50 2.13 0.09 -3.18
N ARG A 51 1.97 -1.22 -3.03
CA ARG A 51 2.81 -2.00 -2.10
C ARG A 51 4.30 -1.91 -2.45
N ALA A 52 4.64 -1.93 -3.74
CA ALA A 52 6.02 -1.77 -4.18
C ALA A 52 6.54 -0.36 -3.89
N ALA A 53 5.72 0.68 -4.09
CA ALA A 53 6.09 2.06 -3.76
C ALA A 53 6.28 2.25 -2.25
N ASP A 54 5.38 1.70 -1.43
CA ASP A 54 5.45 1.75 0.03
C ASP A 54 6.72 1.05 0.54
N SER A 55 7.00 -0.16 0.03
CA SER A 55 8.22 -0.91 0.37
C SER A 55 9.47 -0.14 -0.02
N GLY A 56 9.54 0.36 -1.25
CA GLY A 56 10.66 1.14 -1.74
C GLY A 56 10.89 2.42 -0.93
N ALA A 57 9.82 3.14 -0.56
CA ALA A 57 9.93 4.34 0.27
C ALA A 57 10.50 4.02 1.66
N ILE A 58 10.03 2.93 2.29
CA ILE A 58 10.54 2.46 3.59
C ILE A 58 12.02 2.05 3.48
N ALA A 59 12.39 1.31 2.42
CA ALA A 59 13.78 0.92 2.19
C ALA A 59 14.69 2.15 2.01
N GLY A 60 14.21 3.17 1.28
CA GLY A 60 14.90 4.44 1.12
C GLY A 60 15.08 5.20 2.43
N ALA A 61 14.01 5.32 3.23
CA ALA A 61 14.07 5.97 4.54
C ALA A 61 15.04 5.22 5.49
N HIS A 62 15.00 3.88 5.50
CA HIS A 62 15.91 3.08 6.29
C HIS A 62 17.38 3.28 5.88
N SER A 63 17.66 3.44 4.58
CA SER A 63 19.02 3.70 4.10
C SER A 63 19.58 5.04 4.57
N ILE A 64 18.73 6.07 4.74
CA ILE A 64 19.14 7.36 5.33
C ILE A 64 19.66 7.15 6.76
N HIS A 65 18.93 6.37 7.56
CA HIS A 65 19.35 6.06 8.93
C HIS A 65 20.69 5.33 8.98
N GLN A 66 20.99 4.52 7.98
CA GLN A 66 22.26 3.79 7.85
C GLN A 66 23.36 4.58 7.13
N SER A 67 23.11 5.82 6.75
CA SER A 67 24.03 6.64 5.92
C SER A 67 24.42 5.96 4.61
N ALA A 68 23.49 5.19 4.03
CA ALA A 68 23.64 4.46 2.78
C ALA A 68 22.96 5.18 1.61
N SER A 69 23.19 4.70 0.38
CA SER A 69 22.56 5.26 -0.82
C SER A 69 21.06 4.96 -0.89
N VAL A 70 20.24 6.01 -0.89
CA VAL A 70 18.78 5.91 -1.04
C VAL A 70 18.39 5.27 -2.37
N ASN A 71 19.02 5.71 -3.47
CA ASN A 71 18.72 5.18 -4.79
C ASN A 71 19.00 3.67 -4.91
N ASP A 72 20.12 3.22 -4.36
CA ASP A 72 20.49 1.79 -4.42
C ASP A 72 19.56 0.94 -3.57
N ALA A 73 19.19 1.44 -2.38
CA ALA A 73 18.25 0.76 -1.49
C ALA A 73 16.87 0.62 -2.14
N VAL A 74 16.31 1.70 -2.67
CA VAL A 74 15.01 1.68 -3.35
C VAL A 74 15.05 0.79 -4.58
N THR A 75 16.08 0.90 -5.42
CA THR A 75 16.19 0.12 -6.64
C THR A 75 16.32 -1.37 -6.34
N SER A 76 17.09 -1.73 -5.32
CA SER A 76 17.24 -3.13 -4.88
C SER A 76 15.93 -3.68 -4.33
N ASP A 77 15.20 -2.90 -3.53
CA ASP A 77 13.90 -3.30 -3.00
C ASP A 77 12.87 -3.49 -4.13
N LEU A 78 12.81 -2.54 -5.08
CA LEU A 78 11.90 -2.64 -6.22
C LEU A 78 12.22 -3.84 -7.12
N ALA A 79 13.48 -4.20 -7.27
CA ALA A 79 13.88 -5.39 -8.03
C ALA A 79 13.36 -6.69 -7.40
N LEU A 80 13.20 -6.72 -6.08
CA LEU A 80 12.69 -7.88 -5.35
C LEU A 80 11.17 -7.88 -5.22
N ASN A 81 10.56 -6.72 -4.98
CA ASN A 81 9.17 -6.60 -4.53
C ASN A 81 8.21 -6.10 -5.63
N ASN A 82 8.71 -5.49 -6.70
CA ASN A 82 7.86 -5.08 -7.82
C ASN A 82 7.75 -6.18 -8.87
N THR A 83 6.53 -6.67 -9.07
CA THR A 83 6.21 -7.70 -10.08
C THR A 83 5.58 -7.14 -11.35
N LEU A 84 5.27 -5.85 -11.38
CA LEU A 84 4.64 -5.20 -12.52
C LEU A 84 5.69 -4.50 -13.40
N PRO A 85 5.58 -4.60 -14.73
CA PRO A 85 6.40 -3.78 -15.62
C PRO A 85 6.10 -2.30 -15.41
N LEU A 86 7.13 -1.50 -15.18
CA LEU A 86 6.98 -0.06 -15.04
C LEU A 86 6.86 0.59 -16.43
N ALA A 87 6.01 1.60 -16.55
CA ALA A 87 5.84 2.41 -17.76
C ALA A 87 6.99 3.41 -17.95
N ALA A 88 7.63 3.83 -16.85
CA ALA A 88 8.80 4.68 -16.81
C ALA A 88 9.69 4.28 -15.63
N PRO A 89 10.98 4.64 -15.60
CA PRO A 89 11.83 4.44 -14.44
C PRO A 89 11.18 5.01 -13.16
N ALA A 90 11.42 4.37 -12.02
CA ALA A 90 10.95 4.86 -10.73
C ALA A 90 11.50 6.26 -10.46
N THR A 91 10.64 7.20 -10.05
CA THR A 91 11.08 8.50 -9.57
C THR A 91 11.34 8.39 -8.08
N ILE A 92 12.57 8.65 -7.67
CA ILE A 92 13.04 8.57 -6.28
C ILE A 92 13.49 9.95 -5.87
N GLU A 93 12.80 10.54 -4.89
CA GLU A 93 13.12 11.86 -4.36
C GLU A 93 13.57 11.73 -2.90
N ASN A 94 14.83 12.02 -2.62
CA ASN A 94 15.28 12.33 -1.26
C ASN A 94 15.08 13.82 -1.01
N ALA A 95 14.48 14.20 0.10
CA ALA A 95 13.91 15.53 0.34
C ALA A 95 12.81 15.86 -0.70
N PRO A 96 11.62 15.27 -0.60
CA PRO A 96 10.54 15.45 -1.57
C PRO A 96 10.23 16.92 -1.82
N THR A 97 9.93 17.27 -3.08
CA THR A 97 9.61 18.66 -3.45
C THR A 97 8.16 19.06 -3.11
N ALA A 98 7.31 18.08 -2.79
CA ALA A 98 5.89 18.28 -2.49
C ALA A 98 5.38 17.30 -1.44
N GLY A 99 4.24 17.62 -0.81
CA GLY A 99 3.60 16.80 0.22
C GLY A 99 3.95 17.25 1.66
N THR A 100 3.52 16.44 2.64
CA THR A 100 3.67 16.76 4.08
C THR A 100 5.13 16.84 4.52
N HIS A 101 6.03 16.12 3.85
CA HIS A 101 7.47 16.09 4.13
C HIS A 101 8.29 16.82 3.07
N ALA A 102 7.73 17.88 2.46
CA ALA A 102 8.45 18.68 1.47
C ALA A 102 9.68 19.35 2.10
N GLY A 103 10.86 19.15 1.47
CA GLY A 103 12.14 19.70 1.95
C GLY A 103 12.78 18.91 3.11
N ASP A 104 12.15 17.86 3.61
CA ASP A 104 12.72 17.05 4.70
C ASP A 104 13.76 16.07 4.12
N ALA A 105 15.03 16.29 4.42
CA ALA A 105 16.13 15.42 3.99
C ALA A 105 16.06 13.99 4.57
N ARG A 106 15.21 13.76 5.58
CA ARG A 106 14.98 12.45 6.19
C ARG A 106 13.80 11.72 5.56
N ALA A 107 13.16 12.31 4.54
CA ALA A 107 12.05 11.71 3.83
C ALA A 107 12.45 11.26 2.43
N VAL A 108 11.90 10.15 2.01
CA VAL A 108 12.05 9.59 0.66
C VAL A 108 10.66 9.41 0.05
N ARG A 109 10.46 9.96 -1.13
CA ARG A 109 9.27 9.78 -1.94
C ARG A 109 9.60 8.92 -3.15
N VAL A 110 8.79 7.89 -3.38
CA VAL A 110 8.91 6.98 -4.51
C VAL A 110 7.63 7.06 -5.34
N VAL A 111 7.77 7.34 -6.64
CA VAL A 111 6.66 7.37 -7.58
C VAL A 111 6.86 6.27 -8.61
N LEU A 112 5.85 5.43 -8.79
CA LEU A 112 5.85 4.34 -9.74
C LEU A 112 4.68 4.48 -10.70
N SER A 113 4.87 4.08 -11.95
CA SER A 113 3.81 4.02 -12.94
C SER A 113 3.85 2.75 -13.75
N THR A 114 2.66 2.24 -14.11
CA THR A 114 2.51 1.09 -15.01
C THR A 114 1.45 1.39 -16.06
N GLN A 115 1.61 0.79 -17.24
CA GLN A 115 0.66 0.91 -18.34
C GLN A 115 0.51 -0.46 -18.98
N ARG A 116 -0.70 -1.02 -18.92
CA ARG A 116 -0.99 -2.36 -19.45
C ARG A 116 -2.36 -2.40 -20.11
N SER A 117 -2.45 -3.18 -21.18
CA SER A 117 -3.73 -3.41 -21.86
C SER A 117 -4.67 -4.21 -20.98
N LEU A 118 -5.94 -3.80 -20.97
CA LEU A 118 -7.02 -4.48 -20.28
C LEU A 118 -7.69 -5.48 -21.23
N PRO A 119 -8.18 -6.62 -20.72
CA PRO A 119 -8.76 -7.66 -21.54
C PRO A 119 -9.91 -7.21 -22.45
N PHE A 120 -10.82 -6.38 -21.93
CA PHE A 120 -12.00 -5.95 -22.67
C PHE A 120 -11.91 -4.51 -23.16
N MET A 121 -11.42 -3.58 -22.34
CA MET A 121 -11.25 -2.19 -22.72
C MET A 121 -10.26 -2.03 -23.89
N GLY A 122 -9.28 -2.94 -24.02
CA GLY A 122 -8.34 -2.99 -25.14
C GLY A 122 -8.98 -3.19 -26.51
N PHE A 123 -10.26 -3.64 -26.61
CA PHE A 123 -11.00 -3.67 -27.85
C PHE A 123 -11.53 -2.29 -28.28
N PHE A 124 -11.67 -1.37 -27.34
CA PHE A 124 -12.26 -0.06 -27.56
C PHE A 124 -11.25 1.08 -27.53
N ILE A 125 -10.17 0.93 -26.75
CA ILE A 125 -9.12 1.94 -26.64
C ILE A 125 -7.78 1.34 -27.05
N SER A 126 -7.08 2.05 -27.92
CA SER A 126 -5.74 1.65 -28.40
C SER A 126 -4.64 1.99 -27.40
N THR A 127 -4.84 3.00 -26.56
CA THR A 127 -3.87 3.43 -25.55
C THR A 127 -4.38 3.09 -24.16
N PRO A 128 -3.76 2.12 -23.46
CA PRO A 128 -4.16 1.75 -22.11
C PRO A 128 -3.98 2.91 -21.11
N PRO A 129 -4.79 2.99 -20.06
CA PRO A 129 -4.62 3.98 -19.02
C PRO A 129 -3.31 3.77 -18.26
N VAL A 130 -2.65 4.87 -17.90
CA VAL A 130 -1.49 4.86 -17.00
C VAL A 130 -1.99 4.85 -15.56
N ILE A 131 -1.51 3.91 -14.77
CA ILE A 131 -1.73 3.86 -13.33
C ILE A 131 -0.47 4.41 -12.69
N SER A 132 -0.59 5.48 -11.90
CA SER A 132 0.50 6.04 -11.11
C SER A 132 0.16 5.95 -9.64
N VAL A 133 1.18 5.69 -8.82
CA VAL A 133 1.10 5.64 -7.36
C VAL A 133 2.32 6.32 -6.79
N GLU A 134 2.19 6.79 -5.54
CA GLU A 134 3.29 7.38 -4.80
C GLU A 134 3.25 6.94 -3.34
N ALA A 135 4.42 6.88 -2.74
CA ALA A 135 4.59 6.63 -1.32
C ALA A 135 5.70 7.51 -0.79
N THR A 136 5.54 7.99 0.44
CA THR A 136 6.56 8.76 1.14
C THR A 136 6.78 8.15 2.52
N ALA A 137 8.03 7.87 2.85
CA ALA A 137 8.45 7.44 4.18
C ALA A 137 9.47 8.43 4.72
N ALA A 138 9.37 8.73 6.01
CA ALA A 138 10.31 9.61 6.70
C ALA A 138 10.88 8.93 7.93
N VAL A 139 12.15 9.19 8.22
CA VAL A 139 12.76 8.81 9.49
C VAL A 139 12.29 9.78 10.55
N VAL A 140 11.58 9.28 11.53
CA VAL A 140 11.16 10.05 12.70
C VAL A 140 12.11 9.71 13.85
N GLU A 141 12.82 10.73 14.33
CA GLU A 141 13.73 10.60 15.48
C GLU A 141 13.02 10.89 16.81
N ASP A 142 11.75 10.55 16.92
CA ASP A 142 11.03 10.67 18.19
C ASP A 142 11.36 9.49 19.10
N GLY A 143 12.43 9.64 19.83
CA GLY A 143 12.86 8.78 20.92
C GLY A 143 13.94 7.76 20.55
N ASP A 144 15.16 8.05 20.98
CA ASP A 144 16.20 7.04 21.10
C ASP A 144 15.79 6.04 22.18
N PHE A 145 15.28 4.89 21.77
CA PHE A 145 14.97 3.78 22.67
C PHE A 145 16.18 2.87 22.79
N CYS A 146 16.72 2.73 23.99
CA CYS A 146 17.86 1.86 24.25
C CYS A 146 17.48 0.57 25.02
N VAL A 147 16.28 0.53 25.56
CA VAL A 147 15.72 -0.67 26.20
C VAL A 147 14.37 -0.99 25.56
N ILE A 148 14.28 -2.15 24.89
CA ILE A 148 13.06 -2.59 24.24
C ILE A 148 12.71 -3.98 24.80
N SER A 149 11.50 -4.10 25.33
CA SER A 149 10.94 -5.40 25.73
C SER A 149 9.94 -5.88 24.69
N LEU A 150 10.14 -7.11 24.22
CA LEU A 150 9.28 -7.77 23.24
C LEU A 150 8.19 -8.64 23.91
N GLU A 151 7.90 -8.44 25.22
CA GLU A 151 6.81 -9.12 25.90
C GLU A 151 5.46 -8.71 25.27
N GLU A 152 4.73 -9.68 24.73
CA GLU A 152 3.41 -9.45 24.09
C GLU A 152 2.22 -9.83 24.99
N GLY A 153 2.49 -10.37 26.17
CA GLY A 153 1.49 -10.83 27.11
C GLY A 153 1.01 -9.75 28.09
N GLU A 154 0.35 -10.22 29.14
CA GLU A 154 -0.11 -9.39 30.27
C GLU A 154 0.94 -9.32 31.41
N ASN A 155 2.17 -9.76 31.16
CA ASN A 155 3.26 -9.66 32.10
C ASN A 155 3.95 -8.31 32.02
N VAL A 156 4.61 -7.89 33.12
CA VAL A 156 5.44 -6.68 33.12
C VAL A 156 6.57 -6.85 32.09
N GLY A 157 6.66 -5.93 31.15
CA GLY A 157 7.68 -6.01 30.09
C GLY A 157 9.08 -5.61 30.56
N ILE A 158 9.17 -4.53 31.37
CA ILE A 158 10.42 -4.03 31.92
C ILE A 158 10.22 -3.83 33.40
N GLU A 159 11.04 -4.52 34.23
CA GLU A 159 10.96 -4.43 35.68
C GLU A 159 12.32 -4.08 36.30
N PHE A 160 12.34 -3.04 37.12
CA PHE A 160 13.50 -2.64 37.92
C PHE A 160 13.23 -2.96 39.38
N LYS A 161 14.11 -3.75 39.99
CA LYS A 161 14.01 -4.12 41.40
C LYS A 161 15.29 -3.78 42.14
N GLY A 162 15.14 -3.32 43.38
CA GLY A 162 16.24 -3.04 44.29
C GLY A 162 16.39 -1.56 44.64
N ASN A 163 17.61 -1.14 44.98
CA ASN A 163 17.93 0.23 45.39
C ASN A 163 18.97 0.81 44.40
N THR A 164 18.55 1.06 43.18
CA THR A 164 19.45 1.51 42.10
C THR A 164 19.00 2.84 41.50
N ASN A 165 19.95 3.70 41.15
CA ASN A 165 19.73 4.88 40.33
C ASN A 165 20.18 4.58 38.90
N ILE A 166 19.24 4.58 37.97
CA ILE A 166 19.49 4.32 36.55
C ILE A 166 19.13 5.58 35.78
N SER A 167 20.09 6.12 35.04
CA SER A 167 19.87 7.18 34.08
C SER A 167 20.29 6.67 32.70
N LEU A 168 19.33 6.38 31.85
CA LEU A 168 19.61 5.77 30.56
C LEU A 168 20.04 6.79 29.51
N GLY A 169 19.66 8.06 29.65
CA GLY A 169 19.88 9.06 28.59
C GLY A 169 19.11 8.80 27.31
N CYS A 170 18.26 7.78 27.30
CA CYS A 170 17.45 7.32 26.17
C CYS A 170 16.12 6.74 26.68
N GLY A 171 15.20 6.47 25.78
CA GLY A 171 13.88 5.96 26.11
C GLY A 171 13.81 4.45 26.37
N MET A 172 12.64 4.01 26.84
CA MET A 172 12.28 2.61 27.01
C MET A 172 10.96 2.35 26.28
N ALA A 173 10.87 1.18 25.60
CA ALA A 173 9.63 0.73 24.95
C ALA A 173 9.30 -0.70 25.35
N THR A 174 8.00 -1.00 25.47
CA THR A 174 7.51 -2.34 25.70
C THR A 174 6.25 -2.64 24.92
N ASN A 175 6.15 -3.86 24.38
CA ASN A 175 4.92 -4.38 23.75
C ASN A 175 3.99 -5.05 24.76
N SER A 176 4.31 -5.00 26.07
CA SER A 176 3.47 -5.58 27.11
C SER A 176 2.10 -4.92 27.15
N ARG A 177 1.06 -5.75 27.27
CA ARG A 177 -0.35 -5.33 27.48
C ARG A 177 -0.69 -5.20 28.96
N ALA A 178 0.26 -5.40 29.86
CA ALA A 178 0.03 -5.19 31.27
C ALA A 178 -0.22 -3.71 31.57
N ALA A 179 -1.12 -3.43 32.50
CA ALA A 179 -1.40 -2.06 32.96
C ALA A 179 -0.17 -1.35 33.54
N ASN A 180 0.84 -2.12 33.94
CA ASN A 180 2.15 -1.69 34.43
C ASN A 180 3.26 -2.29 33.56
N GLY A 181 3.20 -2.09 32.25
CA GLY A 181 4.17 -2.63 31.27
C GLY A 181 5.63 -2.28 31.61
N VAL A 182 5.86 -1.14 32.26
CA VAL A 182 7.15 -0.76 32.89
C VAL A 182 6.91 -0.57 34.38
N SER A 183 7.71 -1.20 35.20
CA SER A 183 7.59 -1.18 36.66
C SER A 183 8.94 -0.94 37.34
N ALA A 184 8.95 -0.10 38.37
CA ALA A 184 10.09 0.12 39.24
C ALA A 184 9.69 -0.16 40.67
N GLY A 185 10.41 -1.04 41.36
CA GLY A 185 10.16 -1.45 42.74
C GLY A 185 11.36 -1.21 43.66
N GLY A 186 11.10 -1.13 44.98
CA GLY A 186 12.11 -0.80 45.98
C GLY A 186 12.37 0.71 46.04
N SER A 187 13.59 1.11 46.31
CA SER A 187 14.04 2.50 46.29
C SER A 187 14.76 2.86 44.98
N SER A 188 14.34 2.24 43.87
CA SER A 188 14.98 2.51 42.57
C SER A 188 14.45 3.81 41.96
N THR A 189 15.35 4.60 41.43
CA THR A 189 15.04 5.77 40.58
C THR A 189 15.48 5.48 39.16
N VAL A 190 14.57 5.58 38.22
CA VAL A 190 14.86 5.35 36.80
C VAL A 190 14.51 6.61 36.02
N LEU A 191 15.51 7.18 35.36
CA LEU A 191 15.37 8.29 34.45
C LEU A 191 15.52 7.79 33.01
N ALA A 192 14.44 7.82 32.27
CA ALA A 192 14.39 7.47 30.85
C ALA A 192 13.33 8.32 30.14
N THR A 193 13.65 8.82 28.96
CA THR A 193 12.73 9.63 28.17
C THR A 193 12.97 9.35 26.68
N PRO A 194 11.92 8.99 25.91
CA PRO A 194 10.54 8.74 26.33
C PRO A 194 10.31 7.33 26.91
N ILE A 195 9.14 7.11 27.53
CA ILE A 195 8.66 5.77 27.89
C ILE A 195 7.43 5.47 27.04
N ALA A 196 7.48 4.42 26.24
CA ALA A 196 6.38 3.94 25.42
C ALA A 196 5.90 2.57 25.87
N ALA A 197 4.59 2.41 26.08
CA ALA A 197 3.92 1.15 26.33
C ALA A 197 2.68 1.06 25.46
N MET A 198 2.28 -0.16 25.08
CA MET A 198 1.07 -0.43 24.31
C MET A 198 -0.19 -0.29 25.14
#